data_dc60bccc4b59a2f8aedbf151d9195dee
#
_entry.id   dc60bccc4b59a2f8aedbf151d9195dee
#
_cell.length_a   1.000
_cell.length_b   1.000
_cell.length_c   1.000
_cell.angle_alpha   90.00
_cell.angle_beta   90.00
_cell.angle_gamma   90.00
#
_symmetry.space_group_name_H-M   'P 1'
#
loop_
_entity.id
_entity.type
_entity.pdbx_description
1 polymer ?
#
loop_
_entity_poly.entity_id
_entity_poly.type
_entity_poly.pdbx_seq_one_letter_code
_entity_poly.pdbx_strand_id
1 'polypeptide(L)'
;MGLEPNALKAVREISAHVVVTAGPGAGKTELLAQRADFLFRTGRSPYPKRILAISFKVDAARNLQSRVRLRSGSQYAARFDSFTFHAFAKRLIDNFRPALIGAKALISDYRIDERVRIQHEQITFDDLVPLALTILKRNAYAREALRQTYSQVFMDEFQDATTAQYAFLKAAFANTGVQLTGVGDTKQRIMGFADALEGVMATFATDFRAIELQLYQNFRSKPRLRRMQNRMILEMDPTAATPEEELLGDEGIVQVFRFDSDEEEAAAVTATIDTWLEGGVAPREITVLARQQPHLITSVLGEYLTAAGIPYRNEQQSQDLTVEPVGALIFNFLRVVADDGRSQEYSELVRVVTRGGLEEADSVLDSKLRTILRETRTAVRASGFDMSDYASWKPLVYSFLRFVTRPALTALSPSYHHGSRLNDVIKEATGAFKRELAIDGSAVAALDRLSEMDAVRILTVHKCKGLEFEKVIVFGVEPQFFWGKNDADVKAEYFVAISRAKEELVLTTARHRAKPDGANAYWRENSRPHEELLNYADEPRGIGA
;
A
#
# COMPACT_ATOMS: atom_id res chain seq x y z
N MET A 1 22.53 -7.48 11.82
CA MET A 1 22.78 -7.96 10.44
C MET A 1 23.58 -6.90 9.70
N GLY A 2 24.71 -7.26 9.09
CA GLY A 2 25.48 -6.36 8.23
C GLY A 2 24.76 -6.17 6.89
N LEU A 3 24.88 -4.98 6.30
CA LEU A 3 24.45 -4.77 4.92
C LEU A 3 25.33 -5.56 3.96
N GLU A 4 24.76 -6.06 2.88
CA GLU A 4 25.56 -6.60 1.78
C GLU A 4 26.43 -5.50 1.14
N PRO A 5 27.53 -5.86 0.47
CA PRO A 5 28.50 -4.87 -0.04
C PRO A 5 27.87 -3.79 -0.94
N ASN A 6 26.96 -4.17 -1.84
CA ASN A 6 26.30 -3.22 -2.73
C ASN A 6 25.31 -2.31 -1.99
N ALA A 7 24.62 -2.83 -0.97
CA ALA A 7 23.76 -2.02 -0.11
C ALA A 7 24.59 -0.98 0.66
N LEU A 8 25.74 -1.38 1.21
CA LEU A 8 26.64 -0.48 1.91
C LEU A 8 27.20 0.60 0.97
N LYS A 9 27.54 0.22 -0.27
CA LYS A 9 27.98 1.16 -1.30
C LYS A 9 26.87 2.17 -1.64
N ALA A 10 25.62 1.69 -1.83
CA ALA A 10 24.47 2.55 -2.08
C ALA A 10 24.22 3.53 -0.92
N VAL A 11 24.30 3.07 0.32
CA VAL A 11 24.12 3.94 1.51
C VAL A 11 25.18 5.03 1.58
N ARG A 12 26.44 4.72 1.27
CA ARG A 12 27.60 5.61 1.44
C ARG A 12 27.90 6.48 0.23
N GLU A 13 27.29 6.24 -0.93
CA GLU A 13 27.55 7.03 -2.14
C GLU A 13 27.09 8.49 -1.96
N ILE A 14 28.00 9.44 -2.17
CA ILE A 14 27.76 10.87 -1.92
C ILE A 14 28.08 11.77 -3.11
N SER A 15 28.61 11.21 -4.21
CA SER A 15 29.10 11.96 -5.36
C SER A 15 28.30 11.71 -6.62
N ALA A 16 27.69 10.52 -6.76
CA ALA A 16 26.97 10.11 -7.96
C ALA A 16 25.49 9.84 -7.68
N HIS A 17 24.67 9.88 -8.73
CA HIS A 17 23.33 9.29 -8.71
C HIS A 17 23.45 7.78 -8.57
N VAL A 18 22.45 7.14 -7.98
CA VAL A 18 22.46 5.69 -7.74
C VAL A 18 21.15 5.09 -8.23
N VAL A 19 21.24 3.98 -8.91
CA VAL A 19 20.10 3.12 -9.20
C VAL A 19 20.34 1.72 -8.63
N VAL A 20 19.39 1.24 -7.85
CA VAL A 20 19.50 -0.05 -7.14
C VAL A 20 18.40 -0.98 -7.64
N THR A 21 18.78 -2.03 -8.32
CA THR A 21 17.88 -3.13 -8.65
C THR A 21 17.92 -4.14 -7.51
N ALA A 22 16.77 -4.42 -6.94
CA ALA A 22 16.69 -5.24 -5.73
C ALA A 22 15.44 -6.11 -5.76
N GLY A 23 15.63 -7.41 -5.62
CA GLY A 23 14.55 -8.38 -5.58
C GLY A 23 13.56 -8.21 -4.43
N PRO A 24 12.52 -9.07 -4.36
CA PRO A 24 11.62 -9.10 -3.22
C PRO A 24 12.40 -9.39 -1.94
N GLY A 25 12.04 -8.73 -0.85
CA GLY A 25 12.69 -8.98 0.44
C GLY A 25 14.14 -8.49 0.58
N ALA A 26 14.72 -7.84 -0.43
CA ALA A 26 16.10 -7.33 -0.38
C ALA A 26 16.28 -6.06 0.50
N GLY A 27 15.23 -5.62 1.18
CA GLY A 27 15.32 -4.49 2.11
C GLY A 27 15.35 -3.11 1.46
N LYS A 28 14.74 -2.93 0.27
CA LYS A 28 14.69 -1.65 -0.47
C LYS A 28 14.37 -0.43 0.40
N THR A 29 13.26 -0.48 1.12
CA THR A 29 12.79 0.62 1.98
C THR A 29 13.74 0.85 3.16
N GLU A 30 14.33 -0.22 3.69
CA GLU A 30 15.32 -0.14 4.77
C GLU A 30 16.63 0.49 4.27
N LEU A 31 17.07 0.17 3.06
CA LEU A 31 18.22 0.80 2.40
C LEU A 31 18.03 2.32 2.31
N LEU A 32 16.85 2.78 1.85
CA LEU A 32 16.56 4.21 1.74
C LEU A 32 16.54 4.90 3.11
N ALA A 33 16.00 4.24 4.15
CA ALA A 33 16.02 4.78 5.52
C ALA A 33 17.44 4.88 6.06
N GLN A 34 18.29 3.87 5.84
CA GLN A 34 19.70 3.88 6.25
C GLN A 34 20.50 4.95 5.49
N ARG A 35 20.24 5.11 4.19
CA ARG A 35 20.86 6.17 3.40
C ARG A 35 20.49 7.56 3.90
N ALA A 36 19.20 7.79 4.23
CA ALA A 36 18.76 9.06 4.82
C ALA A 36 19.48 9.35 6.13
N ASP A 37 19.57 8.36 7.04
CA ASP A 37 20.27 8.49 8.31
C ASP A 37 21.76 8.82 8.11
N PHE A 38 22.42 8.11 7.22
CA PHE A 38 23.82 8.38 6.87
C PHE A 38 24.03 9.81 6.36
N LEU A 39 23.20 10.26 5.41
CA LEU A 39 23.29 11.59 4.82
C LEU A 39 23.04 12.71 5.84
N PHE A 40 22.11 12.51 6.77
CA PHE A 40 21.86 13.47 7.85
C PHE A 40 23.01 13.52 8.85
N ARG A 41 23.47 12.37 9.35
CA ARG A 41 24.53 12.31 10.38
C ARG A 41 25.89 12.76 9.87
N THR A 42 26.17 12.53 8.60
CA THR A 42 27.45 12.96 7.98
C THR A 42 27.41 14.38 7.43
N GLY A 43 26.29 15.12 7.61
CA GLY A 43 26.13 16.48 7.12
C GLY A 43 26.02 16.61 5.59
N ARG A 44 25.84 15.51 4.87
CA ARG A 44 25.69 15.51 3.40
C ARG A 44 24.32 16.03 2.94
N SER A 45 23.36 16.09 3.84
CA SER A 45 22.15 16.91 3.70
C SER A 45 22.19 18.02 4.77
N PRO A 46 22.90 19.14 4.51
CA PRO A 46 23.10 20.19 5.51
C PRO A 46 21.80 20.95 5.78
N TYR A 47 21.63 21.49 7.00
CA TYR A 47 20.53 22.40 7.29
C TYR A 47 20.65 23.68 6.44
N PRO A 48 19.57 24.22 5.87
CA PRO A 48 18.16 23.82 6.00
C PRO A 48 17.68 22.83 4.92
N LYS A 49 18.56 22.27 4.11
CA LYS A 49 18.23 21.31 3.05
C LYS A 49 17.48 20.09 3.59
N ARG A 50 16.63 19.52 2.74
CA ARG A 50 15.74 18.39 3.03
C ARG A 50 16.08 17.22 2.11
N ILE A 51 15.62 16.04 2.47
CA ILE A 51 15.58 14.85 1.61
C ILE A 51 14.14 14.66 1.18
N LEU A 52 13.91 14.48 -0.13
CA LEU A 52 12.63 14.13 -0.70
C LEU A 52 12.59 12.63 -1.01
N ALA A 53 11.56 11.94 -0.58
CA ALA A 53 11.24 10.59 -1.03
C ALA A 53 9.93 10.61 -1.82
N ILE A 54 9.92 9.94 -2.95
CA ILE A 54 8.74 9.77 -3.80
C ILE A 54 8.45 8.28 -3.93
N SER A 55 7.24 7.87 -3.56
CA SER A 55 6.75 6.50 -3.61
C SER A 55 5.50 6.41 -4.46
N PHE A 56 5.14 5.21 -4.91
CA PHE A 56 3.91 5.01 -5.69
C PHE A 56 2.65 4.97 -4.83
N LYS A 57 2.75 4.42 -3.62
CA LYS A 57 1.63 4.23 -2.69
C LYS A 57 1.78 5.10 -1.45
N VAL A 58 0.65 5.54 -0.92
CA VAL A 58 0.59 6.34 0.32
C VAL A 58 1.20 5.58 1.49
N ASP A 59 0.89 4.29 1.62
CA ASP A 59 1.41 3.45 2.71
C ASP A 59 2.92 3.25 2.63
N ALA A 60 3.47 3.09 1.42
CA ALA A 60 4.91 3.03 1.20
C ALA A 60 5.60 4.34 1.65
N ALA A 61 5.02 5.49 1.29
CA ALA A 61 5.52 6.79 1.71
C ALA A 61 5.49 6.97 3.23
N ARG A 62 4.40 6.56 3.89
CA ARG A 62 4.26 6.58 5.36
C ARG A 62 5.23 5.62 6.06
N ASN A 63 5.36 4.41 5.54
CA ASN A 63 6.28 3.40 6.08
C ASN A 63 7.72 3.90 6.02
N LEU A 64 8.16 4.43 4.88
CA LEU A 64 9.51 4.99 4.73
C LEU A 64 9.74 6.16 5.70
N GLN A 65 8.78 7.08 5.83
CA GLN A 65 8.87 8.19 6.79
C GLN A 65 8.98 7.68 8.24
N SER A 66 8.20 6.67 8.61
CA SER A 66 8.23 6.06 9.94
C SER A 66 9.58 5.39 10.23
N ARG A 67 10.14 4.64 9.25
CA ARG A 67 11.45 4.00 9.37
C ARG A 67 12.58 5.04 9.54
N VAL A 68 12.56 6.12 8.77
CA VAL A 68 13.51 7.22 8.93
C VAL A 68 13.37 7.85 10.32
N ARG A 69 12.15 8.07 10.80
CA ARG A 69 11.92 8.63 12.15
C ARG A 69 12.45 7.73 13.26
N LEU A 70 12.20 6.42 13.17
CA LEU A 70 12.69 5.44 14.14
C LEU A 70 14.21 5.37 14.17
N ARG A 71 14.86 5.47 12.99
CA ARG A 71 16.31 5.35 12.86
C ARG A 71 17.07 6.64 13.20
N SER A 72 16.61 7.76 12.67
CA SER A 72 17.33 9.03 12.73
C SER A 72 16.86 9.94 13.86
N GLY A 73 15.70 9.64 14.47
CA GLY A 73 15.05 10.50 15.47
C GLY A 73 14.23 11.63 14.87
N SER A 74 13.40 12.28 15.69
CA SER A 74 12.42 13.27 15.26
C SER A 74 13.06 14.52 14.62
N GLN A 75 14.22 14.95 15.10
CA GLN A 75 14.91 16.13 14.59
C GLN A 75 15.30 16.00 13.11
N TYR A 76 15.89 14.87 12.71
CA TYR A 76 16.23 14.62 11.32
C TYR A 76 14.99 14.27 10.47
N ALA A 77 14.07 13.51 11.04
CA ALA A 77 12.82 13.15 10.35
C ALA A 77 11.96 14.37 9.97
N ALA A 78 12.05 15.47 10.71
CA ALA A 78 11.41 16.75 10.36
C ALA A 78 11.92 17.33 9.03
N ARG A 79 13.10 16.90 8.56
CA ARG A 79 13.71 17.31 7.29
C ARG A 79 13.61 16.24 6.19
N PHE A 80 12.84 15.19 6.43
CA PHE A 80 12.55 14.13 5.47
C PHE A 80 11.11 14.24 5.00
N ASP A 81 10.92 14.59 3.73
CA ASP A 81 9.63 14.69 3.08
C ASP A 81 9.35 13.40 2.31
N SER A 82 8.23 12.75 2.58
CA SER A 82 7.82 11.53 1.88
C SER A 82 6.43 11.73 1.28
N PHE A 83 6.32 11.60 -0.05
CA PHE A 83 5.11 11.84 -0.81
C PHE A 83 4.89 10.75 -1.85
N THR A 84 3.67 10.66 -2.36
CA THR A 84 3.42 10.04 -3.67
C THR A 84 3.71 11.04 -4.79
N PHE A 85 3.90 10.56 -6.03
CA PHE A 85 4.04 11.45 -7.20
C PHE A 85 2.91 12.47 -7.31
N HIS A 86 1.67 12.03 -7.13
CA HIS A 86 0.49 12.90 -7.21
C HIS A 86 0.46 13.93 -6.08
N ALA A 87 0.78 13.53 -4.86
CA ALA A 87 0.83 14.45 -3.71
C ALA A 87 1.93 15.50 -3.88
N PHE A 88 3.09 15.11 -4.40
CA PHE A 88 4.19 16.04 -4.68
C PHE A 88 3.85 17.00 -5.84
N ALA A 89 3.26 16.47 -6.93
CA ALA A 89 2.79 17.28 -8.04
C ALA A 89 1.73 18.29 -7.60
N LYS A 90 0.75 17.85 -6.78
CA LYS A 90 -0.26 18.76 -6.21
C LYS A 90 0.37 19.87 -5.40
N ARG A 91 1.30 19.57 -4.50
CA ARG A 91 2.02 20.58 -3.71
C ARG A 91 2.73 21.60 -4.60
N LEU A 92 3.32 21.17 -5.71
CA LEU A 92 3.95 22.08 -6.67
C LEU A 92 2.93 22.97 -7.36
N ILE A 93 1.78 22.41 -7.77
CA ILE A 93 0.68 23.18 -8.36
C ILE A 93 0.18 24.21 -7.35
N ASP A 94 -0.12 23.84 -6.12
CA ASP A 94 -0.63 24.75 -5.09
C ASP A 94 0.33 25.94 -4.85
N ASN A 95 1.62 25.69 -4.83
CA ASN A 95 2.63 26.74 -4.59
C ASN A 95 2.90 27.64 -5.81
N PHE A 96 2.78 27.09 -7.02
CA PHE A 96 3.16 27.79 -8.26
C PHE A 96 2.01 27.87 -9.27
N ARG A 97 0.77 27.71 -8.84
CA ARG A 97 -0.43 27.75 -9.68
C ARG A 97 -0.49 28.95 -10.66
N PRO A 98 -0.10 30.17 -10.27
CA PRO A 98 -0.12 31.32 -11.19
C PRO A 98 0.76 31.14 -12.45
N ALA A 99 1.68 30.17 -12.46
CA ALA A 99 2.45 29.81 -13.65
C ALA A 99 1.64 29.02 -14.69
N LEU A 100 0.47 28.51 -14.34
CA LEU A 100 -0.47 27.89 -15.27
C LEU A 100 -1.33 28.98 -15.89
N ILE A 101 -1.26 29.12 -17.20
CA ILE A 101 -1.93 30.17 -17.99
C ILE A 101 -2.79 29.56 -19.10
N GLY A 102 -3.72 30.37 -19.63
CA GLY A 102 -4.61 29.96 -20.73
C GLY A 102 -5.53 28.81 -20.33
N ALA A 103 -5.70 27.82 -21.18
CA ALA A 103 -6.56 26.66 -20.92
C ALA A 103 -6.13 25.81 -19.69
N LYS A 104 -4.90 25.97 -19.20
CA LYS A 104 -4.35 25.27 -18.05
C LYS A 104 -4.43 26.09 -16.74
N ALA A 105 -4.87 27.35 -16.81
CA ALA A 105 -5.03 28.18 -15.62
C ALA A 105 -6.01 27.53 -14.64
N LEU A 106 -5.74 27.65 -13.35
CA LEU A 106 -6.58 27.12 -12.29
C LEU A 106 -6.92 28.23 -11.28
N ILE A 107 -8.15 28.26 -10.80
CA ILE A 107 -8.57 29.14 -9.70
C ILE A 107 -7.93 28.69 -8.37
N SER A 108 -8.00 29.55 -7.33
CA SER A 108 -7.36 29.27 -6.04
C SER A 108 -7.87 28.00 -5.37
N ASP A 109 -9.12 27.74 -5.50
CA ASP A 109 -9.88 26.66 -4.88
C ASP A 109 -10.33 25.59 -5.89
N TYR A 110 -9.50 25.36 -6.92
CA TYR A 110 -9.71 24.29 -7.86
C TYR A 110 -9.90 22.93 -7.17
N ARG A 111 -10.67 22.05 -7.80
CA ARG A 111 -11.02 20.73 -7.26
C ARG A 111 -10.27 19.62 -7.98
N ILE A 112 -10.14 18.47 -7.31
CA ILE A 112 -9.66 17.25 -7.92
C ILE A 112 -10.78 16.23 -7.87
N ASP A 113 -11.09 15.61 -9.00
CA ASP A 113 -12.12 14.59 -9.15
C ASP A 113 -11.51 13.33 -9.78
N GLU A 114 -12.18 12.20 -9.67
CA GLU A 114 -11.69 10.96 -10.26
C GLU A 114 -11.84 10.91 -11.79
N ARG A 115 -12.88 11.57 -12.32
CA ARG A 115 -13.30 11.40 -13.72
C ARG A 115 -13.63 12.68 -14.46
N VAL A 116 -14.14 13.68 -13.75
CA VAL A 116 -14.72 14.87 -14.37
C VAL A 116 -13.74 16.03 -14.33
N ARG A 117 -13.48 16.62 -15.49
CA ARG A 117 -12.68 17.83 -15.65
C ARG A 117 -13.58 19.02 -15.98
N ILE A 118 -13.41 20.11 -15.23
CA ILE A 118 -14.06 21.40 -15.52
C ILE A 118 -12.95 22.43 -15.72
N GLN A 119 -12.93 23.07 -16.86
CA GLN A 119 -11.86 24.01 -17.22
C GLN A 119 -11.71 25.10 -16.13
N HIS A 120 -10.48 25.32 -15.68
CA HIS A 120 -10.07 26.24 -14.63
C HIS A 120 -10.51 25.87 -13.20
N GLU A 121 -11.56 25.07 -13.01
CA GLU A 121 -12.16 24.81 -11.71
C GLU A 121 -11.88 23.40 -11.17
N GLN A 122 -11.77 22.42 -12.06
CA GLN A 122 -11.65 21.02 -11.65
C GLN A 122 -10.72 20.24 -12.58
N ILE A 123 -9.80 19.48 -12.00
CA ILE A 123 -8.85 18.60 -12.68
C ILE A 123 -9.01 17.16 -12.20
N THR A 124 -8.44 16.21 -12.94
CA THR A 124 -8.39 14.81 -12.52
C THR A 124 -7.04 14.48 -11.87
N PHE A 125 -6.94 13.29 -11.25
CA PHE A 125 -5.64 12.80 -10.74
C PHE A 125 -4.61 12.69 -11.85
N ASP A 126 -5.01 12.28 -13.05
CA ASP A 126 -4.14 12.15 -14.22
C ASP A 126 -3.58 13.49 -14.71
N ASP A 127 -4.25 14.60 -14.42
CA ASP A 127 -3.79 15.95 -14.77
C ASP A 127 -2.65 16.46 -13.87
N LEU A 128 -2.49 15.93 -12.66
CA LEU A 128 -1.59 16.48 -11.65
C LEU A 128 -0.13 16.51 -12.12
N VAL A 129 0.40 15.37 -12.56
CA VAL A 129 1.79 15.29 -13.01
C VAL A 129 2.04 16.09 -14.29
N PRO A 130 1.18 16.05 -15.33
CA PRO A 130 1.31 16.89 -16.51
C PRO A 130 1.25 18.40 -16.23
N LEU A 131 0.39 18.85 -15.34
CA LEU A 131 0.30 20.28 -14.95
C LEU A 131 1.53 20.72 -14.16
N ALA A 132 1.99 19.92 -13.21
CA ALA A 132 3.22 20.17 -12.46
C ALA A 132 4.45 20.19 -13.39
N LEU A 133 4.53 19.29 -14.37
CA LEU A 133 5.56 19.31 -15.42
C LEU A 133 5.48 20.60 -16.25
N THR A 134 4.27 21.08 -16.56
CA THR A 134 4.09 22.35 -17.28
C THR A 134 4.63 23.53 -16.47
N ILE A 135 4.41 23.57 -15.16
CA ILE A 135 4.98 24.58 -14.26
C ILE A 135 6.51 24.52 -14.31
N LEU A 136 7.10 23.35 -14.13
CA LEU A 136 8.55 23.19 -14.14
C LEU A 136 9.19 23.60 -15.48
N LYS A 137 8.54 23.32 -16.60
CA LYS A 137 9.03 23.74 -17.91
C LYS A 137 9.00 25.26 -18.13
N ARG A 138 8.01 25.94 -17.58
CA ARG A 138 7.74 27.38 -17.83
C ARG A 138 8.25 28.31 -16.73
N ASN A 139 8.43 27.82 -15.51
CA ASN A 139 8.78 28.65 -14.37
C ASN A 139 10.13 28.24 -13.78
N ALA A 140 11.14 29.08 -14.00
CA ALA A 140 12.50 28.87 -13.46
C ALA A 140 12.53 28.96 -11.93
N TYR A 141 11.70 29.82 -11.32
CA TYR A 141 11.64 29.96 -9.86
C TYR A 141 11.10 28.68 -9.19
N ALA A 142 10.13 28.01 -9.81
CA ALA A 142 9.64 26.73 -9.30
C ALA A 142 10.74 25.66 -9.30
N ARG A 143 11.53 25.58 -10.39
CA ARG A 143 12.68 24.68 -10.46
C ARG A 143 13.72 25.01 -9.41
N GLU A 144 14.07 26.27 -9.29
CA GLU A 144 15.11 26.71 -8.33
C GLU A 144 14.66 26.49 -6.88
N ALA A 145 13.38 26.75 -6.55
CA ALA A 145 12.85 26.48 -5.23
C ALA A 145 12.99 25.00 -4.84
N LEU A 146 12.73 24.04 -5.74
CA LEU A 146 12.95 22.62 -5.48
C LEU A 146 14.44 22.31 -5.24
N ARG A 147 15.34 22.87 -6.04
CA ARG A 147 16.79 22.66 -5.96
C ARG A 147 17.39 23.26 -4.68
N GLN A 148 16.85 24.38 -4.22
CA GLN A 148 17.25 24.99 -2.97
C GLN A 148 16.70 24.22 -1.76
N THR A 149 15.52 23.64 -1.86
CA THR A 149 14.87 22.89 -0.78
C THR A 149 15.53 21.53 -0.58
N TYR A 150 15.78 20.78 -1.67
CA TYR A 150 16.22 19.40 -1.58
C TYR A 150 17.68 19.22 -1.96
N SER A 151 18.41 18.41 -1.17
CA SER A 151 19.75 17.95 -1.46
C SER A 151 19.76 16.55 -2.08
N GLN A 152 18.78 15.75 -1.76
CA GLN A 152 18.63 14.35 -2.18
C GLN A 152 17.20 14.06 -2.56
N VAL A 153 17.02 13.19 -3.57
CA VAL A 153 15.71 12.65 -3.97
C VAL A 153 15.79 11.13 -4.03
N PHE A 154 14.90 10.47 -3.32
CA PHE A 154 14.74 9.02 -3.33
C PHE A 154 13.47 8.63 -4.08
N MET A 155 13.56 7.63 -4.92
CA MET A 155 12.45 7.07 -5.68
C MET A 155 12.31 5.59 -5.29
N ASP A 156 11.24 5.26 -4.58
CA ASP A 156 10.91 3.89 -4.18
C ASP A 156 9.95 3.27 -5.21
N GLU A 157 10.06 1.96 -5.44
CA GLU A 157 9.33 1.22 -6.49
C GLU A 157 9.45 1.86 -7.88
N PHE A 158 10.65 2.35 -8.19
CA PHE A 158 10.90 3.22 -9.34
C PHE A 158 10.62 2.54 -10.70
N GLN A 159 10.59 1.21 -10.77
CA GLN A 159 10.22 0.45 -11.97
C GLN A 159 8.79 0.72 -12.48
N ASP A 160 7.92 1.28 -11.63
CA ASP A 160 6.54 1.61 -11.99
C ASP A 160 6.35 3.06 -12.49
N ALA A 161 7.44 3.85 -12.58
CA ALA A 161 7.34 5.26 -13.00
C ALA A 161 6.81 5.38 -14.43
N THR A 162 5.80 6.23 -14.61
CA THR A 162 5.26 6.54 -15.93
C THR A 162 6.17 7.49 -16.71
N THR A 163 5.99 7.56 -18.04
CA THR A 163 6.72 8.50 -18.88
C THR A 163 6.57 9.95 -18.41
N ALA A 164 5.38 10.36 -17.97
CA ALA A 164 5.12 11.70 -17.44
C ALA A 164 5.83 11.95 -16.11
N GLN A 165 5.85 10.98 -15.21
CA GLN A 165 6.53 11.04 -13.92
C GLN A 165 8.05 11.11 -14.10
N TYR A 166 8.60 10.32 -15.01
CA TYR A 166 10.01 10.39 -15.35
C TYR A 166 10.41 11.76 -15.95
N ALA A 167 9.61 12.28 -16.90
CA ALA A 167 9.82 13.60 -17.47
C ALA A 167 9.73 14.71 -16.39
N PHE A 168 8.85 14.55 -15.40
CA PHE A 168 8.75 15.45 -14.27
C PHE A 168 10.03 15.47 -13.42
N LEU A 169 10.58 14.30 -13.08
CA LEU A 169 11.85 14.17 -12.35
C LEU A 169 13.01 14.82 -13.13
N LYS A 170 13.11 14.57 -14.44
CA LYS A 170 14.12 15.22 -15.31
C LYS A 170 13.99 16.74 -15.29
N ALA A 171 12.78 17.27 -15.47
CA ALA A 171 12.55 18.70 -15.47
C ALA A 171 12.89 19.37 -14.12
N ALA A 172 12.68 18.67 -13.01
CA ALA A 172 12.98 19.18 -11.67
C ALA A 172 14.48 19.14 -11.34
N PHE A 173 15.16 18.02 -11.63
CA PHE A 173 16.45 17.72 -11.01
C PHE A 173 17.59 17.37 -11.97
N ALA A 174 17.35 17.22 -13.29
CA ALA A 174 18.46 16.97 -14.22
C ALA A 174 19.45 18.15 -14.27
N ASN A 175 20.73 17.82 -14.39
CA ASN A 175 21.84 18.80 -14.44
C ASN A 175 21.85 19.76 -13.24
N THR A 176 21.65 19.24 -12.05
CA THR A 176 21.66 19.99 -10.79
C THR A 176 22.61 19.32 -9.79
N GLY A 177 22.90 20.00 -8.66
CA GLY A 177 23.63 19.40 -7.55
C GLY A 177 22.78 18.48 -6.67
N VAL A 178 21.50 18.26 -6.98
CA VAL A 178 20.62 17.36 -6.23
C VAL A 178 20.91 15.93 -6.67
N GLN A 179 21.23 15.07 -5.72
CA GLN A 179 21.51 13.66 -6.02
C GLN A 179 20.23 12.83 -5.97
N LEU A 180 20.10 11.90 -6.91
CA LEU A 180 18.95 11.01 -7.05
C LEU A 180 19.34 9.57 -6.73
N THR A 181 18.47 8.86 -6.03
CA THR A 181 18.59 7.43 -5.76
C THR A 181 17.29 6.75 -6.16
N GLY A 182 17.33 5.93 -7.20
CA GLY A 182 16.21 5.10 -7.63
C GLY A 182 16.37 3.68 -7.08
N VAL A 183 15.31 3.14 -6.48
CA VAL A 183 15.29 1.75 -6.01
C VAL A 183 14.07 1.05 -6.58
N GLY A 184 14.25 -0.15 -7.14
CA GLY A 184 13.14 -0.87 -7.77
C GLY A 184 13.44 -2.32 -8.03
N ASP A 185 12.42 -3.05 -8.50
CA ASP A 185 12.49 -4.43 -8.94
C ASP A 185 11.84 -4.58 -10.32
N THR A 186 12.65 -4.75 -11.35
CA THR A 186 12.17 -4.88 -12.74
C THR A 186 11.22 -6.06 -12.93
N LYS A 187 11.34 -7.12 -12.14
CA LYS A 187 10.52 -8.33 -12.18
C LYS A 187 9.15 -8.14 -11.54
N GLN A 188 8.99 -7.12 -10.68
CA GLN A 188 7.71 -6.75 -10.06
C GLN A 188 6.99 -5.62 -10.80
N ARG A 189 7.29 -5.40 -12.07
CA ARG A 189 6.63 -4.43 -12.91
C ARG A 189 5.28 -4.97 -13.37
N ILE A 190 4.24 -4.71 -12.59
CA ILE A 190 2.85 -5.13 -12.87
C ILE A 190 1.92 -3.96 -13.24
N MET A 191 2.47 -2.73 -13.32
CA MET A 191 1.73 -1.51 -13.66
C MET A 191 1.88 -1.11 -15.14
N GLY A 192 2.23 -2.06 -16.02
CA GLY A 192 2.37 -1.81 -17.46
C GLY A 192 1.10 -1.29 -18.15
N PHE A 193 -0.08 -1.63 -17.61
CA PHE A 193 -1.36 -1.10 -18.07
C PHE A 193 -1.57 0.39 -17.75
N ALA A 194 -0.80 0.98 -16.84
CA ALA A 194 -0.88 2.37 -16.40
C ALA A 194 0.24 3.24 -17.01
N ASP A 195 0.70 2.94 -18.24
CA ASP A 195 1.75 3.67 -18.97
C ASP A 195 3.12 3.74 -18.27
N ALA A 196 3.46 2.75 -17.46
CA ALA A 196 4.78 2.65 -16.85
C ALA A 196 5.87 2.60 -17.94
N LEU A 197 6.87 3.47 -17.81
CA LEU A 197 7.98 3.58 -18.76
C LEU A 197 8.81 2.29 -18.77
N GLU A 198 8.87 1.65 -19.93
CA GLU A 198 9.68 0.46 -20.08
C GLU A 198 11.17 0.79 -19.93
N GLY A 199 11.89 -0.06 -19.17
CA GLY A 199 13.33 0.14 -18.94
C GLY A 199 13.68 1.41 -18.18
N VAL A 200 12.76 1.98 -17.37
CA VAL A 200 12.99 3.24 -16.65
C VAL A 200 14.26 3.24 -15.80
N MET A 201 14.62 2.11 -15.20
CA MET A 201 15.86 1.98 -14.40
C MET A 201 17.11 2.18 -15.27
N ALA A 202 17.20 1.52 -16.42
CA ALA A 202 18.30 1.66 -17.37
C ALA A 202 18.32 3.06 -18.04
N THR A 203 17.14 3.59 -18.36
CA THR A 203 17.00 4.96 -18.87
C THR A 203 17.53 5.97 -17.85
N PHE A 204 17.19 5.79 -16.57
CA PHE A 204 17.69 6.64 -15.50
C PHE A 204 19.22 6.50 -15.34
N ALA A 205 19.74 5.27 -15.36
CA ALA A 205 21.19 5.04 -15.27
C ALA A 205 21.94 5.81 -16.37
N THR A 206 21.44 5.78 -17.60
CA THR A 206 22.02 6.49 -18.75
C THR A 206 21.87 8.01 -18.62
N ASP A 207 20.65 8.50 -18.40
CA ASP A 207 20.35 9.94 -18.41
C ASP A 207 21.05 10.71 -17.28
N PHE A 208 21.17 10.09 -16.11
CA PHE A 208 21.79 10.69 -14.92
C PHE A 208 23.21 10.18 -14.64
N ARG A 209 23.75 9.29 -15.49
CA ARG A 209 25.04 8.61 -15.27
C ARG A 209 25.11 8.00 -13.87
N ALA A 210 24.04 7.31 -13.49
CA ALA A 210 23.93 6.74 -12.16
C ALA A 210 24.77 5.47 -12.04
N ILE A 211 25.30 5.22 -10.84
CA ILE A 211 25.95 3.95 -10.51
C ILE A 211 24.86 2.91 -10.37
N GLU A 212 24.96 1.83 -11.16
CA GLU A 212 24.06 0.69 -11.09
C GLU A 212 24.55 -0.30 -10.03
N LEU A 213 23.68 -0.65 -9.11
CA LEU A 213 23.94 -1.60 -8.02
C LEU A 213 22.83 -2.62 -7.98
N GLN A 214 23.17 -3.87 -7.69
CA GLN A 214 22.22 -4.96 -7.56
C GLN A 214 22.29 -5.59 -6.19
N LEU A 215 21.10 -5.80 -5.57
CA LEU A 215 20.97 -6.51 -4.30
C LEU A 215 20.44 -7.91 -4.57
N TYR A 216 21.12 -8.89 -4.04
CA TYR A 216 20.82 -10.33 -4.23
C TYR A 216 20.18 -10.95 -3.00
N GLN A 217 20.49 -10.47 -1.80
CA GLN A 217 19.99 -11.06 -0.56
C GLN A 217 18.49 -10.86 -0.41
N ASN A 218 17.78 -11.92 -0.11
CA ASN A 218 16.37 -11.88 0.26
C ASN A 218 16.25 -12.24 1.74
N PHE A 219 15.90 -11.25 2.55
CA PHE A 219 15.71 -11.39 4.00
C PHE A 219 14.29 -11.78 4.39
N ARG A 220 13.39 -11.88 3.42
CA ARG A 220 11.97 -12.15 3.64
C ARG A 220 11.64 -13.61 3.68
N SER A 221 11.95 -14.30 2.60
CA SER A 221 11.46 -15.67 2.35
C SER A 221 12.45 -16.73 2.79
N LYS A 222 11.94 -17.83 3.33
CA LYS A 222 12.70 -19.03 3.65
C LYS A 222 13.30 -19.68 2.39
N PRO A 223 14.37 -20.51 2.50
CA PRO A 223 15.14 -21.04 1.37
C PRO A 223 14.30 -21.71 0.28
N ARG A 224 13.35 -22.60 0.59
CA ARG A 224 12.52 -23.26 -0.43
C ARG A 224 11.71 -22.28 -1.28
N LEU A 225 11.14 -21.24 -0.63
CA LEU A 225 10.41 -20.20 -1.36
C LEU A 225 11.36 -19.38 -2.25
N ARG A 226 12.57 -19.10 -1.77
CA ARG A 226 13.61 -18.42 -2.57
C ARG A 226 14.02 -19.24 -3.78
N ARG A 227 14.17 -20.56 -3.64
CA ARG A 227 14.47 -21.44 -4.79
C ARG A 227 13.36 -21.40 -5.85
N MET A 228 12.08 -21.46 -5.44
CA MET A 228 10.97 -21.30 -6.37
C MET A 228 11.01 -19.94 -7.09
N GLN A 229 11.19 -18.87 -6.33
CA GLN A 229 11.31 -17.52 -6.89
C GLN A 229 12.51 -17.43 -7.85
N ASN A 230 13.65 -18.02 -7.50
CA ASN A 230 14.86 -17.98 -8.33
C ASN A 230 14.70 -18.73 -9.65
N ARG A 231 13.94 -19.83 -9.70
CA ARG A 231 13.59 -20.51 -10.96
C ARG A 231 12.85 -19.58 -11.93
N MET A 232 11.91 -18.78 -11.42
CA MET A 232 11.26 -17.75 -12.23
C MET A 232 12.21 -16.63 -12.64
N ILE A 233 13.09 -16.19 -11.73
CA ILE A 233 14.06 -15.13 -12.02
C ILE A 233 15.02 -15.58 -13.14
N LEU A 234 15.51 -16.83 -13.11
CA LEU A 234 16.37 -17.38 -14.16
C LEU A 234 15.74 -17.31 -15.55
N GLU A 235 14.42 -17.41 -15.63
CA GLU A 235 13.71 -17.28 -16.92
C GLU A 235 13.38 -15.81 -17.28
N MET A 236 12.99 -15.00 -16.30
CA MET A 236 12.57 -13.60 -16.53
C MET A 236 13.76 -12.64 -16.70
N ASP A 237 14.82 -12.84 -15.93
CA ASP A 237 16.02 -11.99 -15.90
C ASP A 237 17.20 -12.81 -15.32
N PRO A 238 17.88 -13.60 -16.17
CA PRO A 238 18.99 -14.47 -15.73
C PRO A 238 20.11 -13.73 -14.99
N THR A 239 20.32 -12.45 -15.33
CA THR A 239 21.37 -11.62 -14.70
C THR A 239 21.08 -11.27 -13.24
N ALA A 240 19.82 -11.35 -12.84
CA ALA A 240 19.35 -11.07 -11.48
C ALA A 240 19.16 -12.34 -10.63
N ALA A 241 19.53 -13.52 -11.16
CA ALA A 241 19.41 -14.77 -10.43
C ALA A 241 20.38 -14.81 -9.24
N THR A 242 19.88 -15.33 -8.13
CA THR A 242 20.69 -15.56 -6.93
C THR A 242 21.56 -16.81 -7.14
N PRO A 243 22.86 -16.79 -6.82
CA PRO A 243 23.71 -17.97 -6.86
C PRO A 243 23.16 -19.10 -5.98
N GLU A 244 23.33 -20.35 -6.42
CA GLU A 244 22.78 -21.51 -5.71
C GLU A 244 23.32 -21.65 -4.28
N GLU A 245 24.56 -21.24 -4.05
CA GLU A 245 25.21 -21.26 -2.74
C GLU A 245 24.50 -20.36 -1.70
N GLU A 246 23.76 -19.36 -2.16
CA GLU A 246 22.99 -18.47 -1.30
C GLU A 246 21.54 -18.95 -1.09
N LEU A 247 21.13 -20.04 -1.76
CA LEU A 247 19.80 -20.64 -1.68
C LEU A 247 19.74 -21.91 -0.83
N LEU A 248 20.79 -22.20 -0.10
CA LEU A 248 20.90 -23.39 0.75
C LEU A 248 19.92 -23.34 1.92
N GLY A 249 19.54 -24.53 2.40
CA GLY A 249 18.61 -24.72 3.52
C GLY A 249 17.29 -25.35 3.08
N ASP A 250 16.62 -26.04 4.01
CA ASP A 250 15.37 -26.78 3.75
C ASP A 250 14.15 -26.15 4.41
N GLU A 251 14.32 -24.99 5.04
CA GLU A 251 13.22 -24.28 5.68
C GLU A 251 12.28 -23.66 4.65
N GLY A 252 11.05 -23.52 5.07
CA GLY A 252 9.95 -23.05 4.25
C GLY A 252 9.16 -24.18 3.62
N ILE A 253 7.92 -23.89 3.28
CA ILE A 253 6.98 -24.86 2.72
C ILE A 253 6.39 -24.29 1.43
N VAL A 254 6.41 -25.10 0.37
CA VAL A 254 5.70 -24.81 -0.89
C VAL A 254 4.85 -26.03 -1.21
N GLN A 255 3.54 -25.81 -1.37
CA GLN A 255 2.57 -26.88 -1.65
C GLN A 255 1.67 -26.51 -2.82
N VAL A 256 1.30 -27.51 -3.61
CA VAL A 256 0.36 -27.38 -4.73
C VAL A 256 -0.80 -28.33 -4.49
N PHE A 257 -1.99 -27.79 -4.35
CA PHE A 257 -3.22 -28.57 -4.22
C PHE A 257 -4.09 -28.45 -5.47
N ARG A 258 -4.59 -29.59 -5.94
CA ARG A 258 -5.48 -29.69 -7.10
C ARG A 258 -6.79 -30.31 -6.64
N PHE A 259 -7.89 -29.63 -6.87
CA PHE A 259 -9.22 -30.03 -6.43
C PHE A 259 -10.13 -30.28 -7.65
N ASP A 260 -11.15 -31.09 -7.46
CA ASP A 260 -12.16 -31.31 -8.49
C ASP A 260 -13.22 -30.20 -8.49
N SER A 261 -13.52 -29.58 -7.33
CA SER A 261 -14.48 -28.47 -7.23
C SER A 261 -13.96 -27.30 -6.37
N ASP A 262 -14.64 -26.15 -6.50
CA ASP A 262 -14.41 -24.95 -5.68
C ASP A 262 -14.86 -25.15 -4.22
N GLU A 263 -15.84 -26.01 -3.96
CA GLU A 263 -16.21 -26.38 -2.60
C GLU A 263 -15.10 -27.19 -1.91
N GLU A 264 -14.51 -28.17 -2.60
CA GLU A 264 -13.37 -28.94 -2.06
C GLU A 264 -12.17 -28.04 -1.78
N GLU A 265 -11.87 -27.11 -2.71
CA GLU A 265 -10.81 -26.13 -2.54
C GLU A 265 -11.08 -25.22 -1.33
N ALA A 266 -12.31 -24.69 -1.21
CA ALA A 266 -12.70 -23.83 -0.09
C ALA A 266 -12.60 -24.55 1.26
N ALA A 267 -13.09 -25.80 1.33
CA ALA A 267 -12.98 -26.62 2.54
C ALA A 267 -11.52 -26.88 2.95
N ALA A 268 -10.68 -27.27 1.99
CA ALA A 268 -9.26 -27.56 2.25
C ALA A 268 -8.47 -26.30 2.64
N VAL A 269 -8.73 -25.17 1.96
CA VAL A 269 -8.11 -23.88 2.29
C VAL A 269 -8.53 -23.40 3.68
N THR A 270 -9.82 -23.55 4.04
CA THR A 270 -10.31 -23.20 5.38
C THR A 270 -9.64 -24.05 6.45
N ALA A 271 -9.54 -25.37 6.26
CA ALA A 271 -8.84 -26.26 7.20
C ALA A 271 -7.33 -25.94 7.31
N THR A 272 -6.70 -25.53 6.21
CA THR A 272 -5.29 -25.09 6.22
C THR A 272 -5.12 -23.83 7.05
N ILE A 273 -5.98 -22.85 6.86
CA ILE A 273 -5.98 -21.59 7.63
C ILE A 273 -6.21 -21.87 9.10
N ASP A 274 -7.19 -22.71 9.43
CA ASP A 274 -7.50 -23.10 10.82
C ASP A 274 -6.30 -23.75 11.50
N THR A 275 -5.62 -24.69 10.81
CA THR A 275 -4.37 -25.29 11.30
C THR A 275 -3.28 -24.25 11.59
N TRP A 276 -3.14 -23.23 10.76
CA TRP A 276 -2.17 -22.16 10.99
C TRP A 276 -2.53 -21.28 12.19
N LEU A 277 -3.81 -20.99 12.35
CA LEU A 277 -4.33 -20.23 13.50
C LEU A 277 -4.15 -21.01 14.81
N GLU A 278 -4.48 -22.30 14.83
CA GLU A 278 -4.19 -23.21 15.97
C GLU A 278 -2.69 -23.30 16.28
N GLY A 279 -1.85 -23.23 15.24
CA GLY A 279 -0.39 -23.16 15.37
C GLY A 279 0.14 -21.82 15.88
N GLY A 280 -0.74 -20.85 16.17
CA GLY A 280 -0.40 -19.53 16.75
C GLY A 280 -0.02 -18.47 15.73
N VAL A 281 -0.23 -18.70 14.43
CA VAL A 281 -0.04 -17.67 13.39
C VAL A 281 -1.15 -16.63 13.54
N ALA A 282 -0.78 -15.37 13.63
CA ALA A 282 -1.76 -14.29 13.72
C ALA A 282 -2.57 -14.18 12.41
N PRO A 283 -3.90 -14.01 12.44
CA PRO A 283 -4.73 -13.90 11.24
C PRO A 283 -4.22 -12.87 10.22
N ARG A 284 -3.69 -11.73 10.69
CA ARG A 284 -3.10 -10.68 9.83
C ARG A 284 -1.84 -11.10 9.05
N GLU A 285 -1.18 -12.17 9.48
CA GLU A 285 0.00 -12.76 8.81
C GLU A 285 -0.39 -13.84 7.79
N ILE A 286 -1.69 -14.07 7.58
CA ILE A 286 -2.25 -15.00 6.61
C ILE A 286 -2.95 -14.22 5.50
N THR A 287 -2.67 -14.55 4.24
CA THR A 287 -3.36 -13.95 3.10
C THR A 287 -3.75 -14.95 2.04
N VAL A 288 -4.91 -14.72 1.44
CA VAL A 288 -5.38 -15.37 0.22
C VAL A 288 -5.28 -14.37 -0.93
N LEU A 289 -4.53 -14.70 -1.95
CA LEU A 289 -4.29 -13.86 -3.12
C LEU A 289 -5.04 -14.41 -4.32
N ALA A 290 -5.98 -13.64 -4.85
CA ALA A 290 -6.57 -13.87 -6.15
C ALA A 290 -6.02 -12.84 -7.14
N ARG A 291 -5.84 -13.22 -8.40
CA ARG A 291 -5.30 -12.28 -9.39
C ARG A 291 -6.23 -11.07 -9.59
N GLN A 292 -7.52 -11.31 -9.71
CA GLN A 292 -8.55 -10.28 -9.91
C GLN A 292 -9.87 -10.71 -9.27
N GLN A 293 -10.80 -9.76 -9.09
CA GLN A 293 -12.16 -9.99 -8.59
C GLN A 293 -12.24 -11.00 -7.43
N PRO A 294 -11.46 -10.83 -6.36
CA PRO A 294 -11.41 -11.79 -5.26
C PRO A 294 -12.80 -12.07 -4.67
N HIS A 295 -13.70 -11.07 -4.62
CA HIS A 295 -15.07 -11.24 -4.12
C HIS A 295 -15.91 -12.25 -4.91
N LEU A 296 -15.60 -12.50 -6.18
CA LEU A 296 -16.24 -13.52 -6.99
C LEU A 296 -15.51 -14.86 -6.89
N ILE A 297 -14.20 -14.84 -7.09
CA ILE A 297 -13.38 -16.06 -7.13
C ILE A 297 -13.33 -16.76 -5.77
N THR A 298 -13.36 -16.01 -4.66
CA THR A 298 -13.34 -16.56 -3.30
C THR A 298 -14.70 -16.50 -2.60
N SER A 299 -15.81 -16.43 -3.34
CA SER A 299 -17.15 -16.38 -2.73
C SER A 299 -17.46 -17.61 -1.87
N VAL A 300 -17.23 -18.80 -2.42
CA VAL A 300 -17.41 -20.07 -1.71
C VAL A 300 -16.46 -20.16 -0.49
N LEU A 301 -15.20 -19.79 -0.66
CA LEU A 301 -14.24 -19.73 0.47
C LEU A 301 -14.74 -18.80 1.59
N GLY A 302 -15.32 -17.64 1.24
CA GLY A 302 -15.89 -16.71 2.23
C GLY A 302 -17.00 -17.33 3.06
N GLU A 303 -17.86 -18.16 2.46
CA GLU A 303 -18.91 -18.90 3.15
C GLU A 303 -18.31 -19.93 4.15
N TYR A 304 -17.30 -20.68 3.73
CA TYR A 304 -16.60 -21.66 4.57
C TYR A 304 -15.85 -21.00 5.73
N LEU A 305 -15.14 -19.90 5.50
CA LEU A 305 -14.46 -19.14 6.55
C LEU A 305 -15.48 -18.58 7.58
N THR A 306 -16.62 -18.08 7.09
CA THR A 306 -17.70 -17.60 7.95
C THR A 306 -18.27 -18.73 8.81
N ALA A 307 -18.54 -19.90 8.21
CA ALA A 307 -19.05 -21.07 8.91
C ALA A 307 -18.07 -21.60 9.97
N ALA A 308 -16.76 -21.50 9.70
CA ALA A 308 -15.70 -21.87 10.65
C ALA A 308 -15.44 -20.80 11.73
N GLY A 309 -16.09 -19.62 11.66
CA GLY A 309 -15.86 -18.53 12.59
C GLY A 309 -14.48 -17.85 12.43
N ILE A 310 -13.81 -18.04 11.28
CA ILE A 310 -12.51 -17.45 10.98
C ILE A 310 -12.72 -16.02 10.45
N PRO A 311 -12.20 -15.00 11.15
CA PRO A 311 -12.34 -13.63 10.70
C PRO A 311 -11.52 -13.41 9.42
N TYR A 312 -12.16 -12.90 8.37
CA TYR A 312 -11.50 -12.55 7.13
C TYR A 312 -11.98 -11.21 6.57
N ARG A 313 -11.15 -10.58 5.76
CA ARG A 313 -11.44 -9.32 5.11
C ARG A 313 -11.15 -9.38 3.61
N ASN A 314 -12.17 -9.19 2.79
CA ASN A 314 -12.01 -9.03 1.34
C ASN A 314 -11.79 -7.55 1.00
N GLU A 315 -10.56 -7.16 0.72
CA GLU A 315 -10.18 -5.76 0.54
C GLU A 315 -10.60 -5.15 -0.81
N GLN A 316 -11.22 -5.92 -1.69
CA GLN A 316 -11.82 -5.33 -2.89
C GLN A 316 -13.17 -4.67 -2.58
N GLN A 317 -13.91 -5.19 -1.62
CA GLN A 317 -15.21 -4.64 -1.21
C GLN A 317 -15.08 -3.49 -0.20
N SER A 318 -14.02 -3.47 0.58
CA SER A 318 -13.69 -2.39 1.48
C SER A 318 -12.50 -1.61 0.93
N GLN A 319 -12.72 -0.39 0.48
CA GLN A 319 -11.62 0.58 0.45
C GLN A 319 -11.03 0.61 1.86
N ASP A 320 -9.74 0.83 1.99
CA ASP A 320 -9.06 0.79 3.29
C ASP A 320 -9.47 2.00 4.15
N LEU A 321 -10.73 1.97 4.60
CA LEU A 321 -11.38 3.04 5.38
C LEU A 321 -10.69 3.26 6.72
N THR A 322 -9.96 2.25 7.20
CA THR A 322 -9.19 2.36 8.45
C THR A 322 -7.90 3.15 8.27
N VAL A 323 -7.39 3.25 7.05
CA VAL A 323 -6.22 4.07 6.68
C VAL A 323 -6.64 5.47 6.24
N GLU A 324 -7.86 5.65 5.75
CA GLU A 324 -8.42 6.96 5.43
C GLU A 324 -8.61 7.77 6.73
N PRO A 325 -7.99 8.95 6.85
CA PRO A 325 -7.96 9.68 8.12
C PRO A 325 -9.32 9.92 8.76
N VAL A 326 -10.35 10.23 7.97
CA VAL A 326 -11.72 10.46 8.47
C VAL A 326 -12.42 9.14 8.75
N GLY A 327 -12.17 8.08 7.98
CA GLY A 327 -12.66 6.73 8.26
C GLY A 327 -12.13 6.21 9.60
N ALA A 328 -10.81 6.29 9.79
CA ALA A 328 -10.16 5.96 11.06
C ALA A 328 -10.70 6.78 12.24
N LEU A 329 -10.92 8.08 12.04
CA LEU A 329 -11.49 8.96 13.05
C LEU A 329 -12.89 8.52 13.48
N ILE A 330 -13.75 8.16 12.53
CA ILE A 330 -15.11 7.66 12.78
C ILE A 330 -15.05 6.34 13.56
N PHE A 331 -14.22 5.40 13.13
CA PHE A 331 -14.12 4.09 13.79
C PHE A 331 -13.52 4.20 15.19
N ASN A 332 -12.49 5.02 15.39
CA ASN A 332 -11.94 5.28 16.72
C ASN A 332 -12.97 5.92 17.66
N PHE A 333 -13.77 6.88 17.17
CA PHE A 333 -14.86 7.46 17.95
C PHE A 333 -15.89 6.40 18.35
N LEU A 334 -16.37 5.60 17.39
CA LEU A 334 -17.35 4.55 17.66
C LEU A 334 -16.81 3.52 18.66
N ARG A 335 -15.55 3.12 18.56
CA ARG A 335 -14.90 2.20 19.51
C ARG A 335 -14.84 2.75 20.92
N VAL A 336 -14.33 3.97 21.05
CA VAL A 336 -14.24 4.63 22.35
C VAL A 336 -15.60 4.76 23.00
N VAL A 337 -16.69 4.88 22.22
CA VAL A 337 -18.05 5.04 22.73
C VAL A 337 -18.73 3.70 23.01
N ALA A 338 -18.47 2.67 22.17
CA ALA A 338 -19.10 1.35 22.28
C ALA A 338 -18.46 0.47 23.35
N ASP A 339 -17.16 0.64 23.63
CA ASP A 339 -16.40 -0.27 24.48
C ASP A 339 -15.52 0.47 25.51
N ASP A 340 -15.07 -0.24 26.54
CA ASP A 340 -14.17 0.25 27.58
C ASP A 340 -12.71 -0.11 27.28
N GLY A 341 -11.77 0.64 27.88
CA GLY A 341 -10.35 0.33 27.80
C GLY A 341 -9.67 0.70 26.47
N ARG A 342 -10.30 1.45 25.59
CA ARG A 342 -9.80 1.86 24.27
C ARG A 342 -8.88 3.10 24.38
N SER A 343 -7.76 2.96 25.11
CA SER A 343 -6.83 4.07 25.38
C SER A 343 -6.06 4.52 24.15
N GLN A 344 -5.76 3.62 23.23
CA GLN A 344 -5.04 3.93 22.00
C GLN A 344 -5.94 4.76 21.06
N GLU A 345 -7.16 4.31 20.83
CA GLU A 345 -8.16 4.99 20.02
C GLU A 345 -8.48 6.37 20.59
N TYR A 346 -8.59 6.48 21.90
CA TYR A 346 -8.77 7.76 22.59
C TYR A 346 -7.57 8.71 22.32
N SER A 347 -6.34 8.22 22.45
CA SER A 347 -5.14 9.01 22.18
C SER A 347 -5.09 9.52 20.73
N GLU A 348 -5.53 8.70 19.76
CA GLU A 348 -5.63 9.11 18.37
C GLU A 348 -6.71 10.20 18.16
N LEU A 349 -7.86 10.10 18.84
CA LEU A 349 -8.89 11.16 18.81
C LEU A 349 -8.35 12.48 19.35
N VAL A 350 -7.67 12.44 20.51
CA VAL A 350 -7.03 13.63 21.09
C VAL A 350 -6.03 14.23 20.09
N ARG A 351 -5.16 13.41 19.51
CA ARG A 351 -4.16 13.85 18.54
C ARG A 351 -4.77 14.56 17.31
N VAL A 352 -5.92 14.10 16.85
CA VAL A 352 -6.60 14.70 15.71
C VAL A 352 -7.29 16.01 16.10
N VAL A 353 -7.93 16.06 17.27
CA VAL A 353 -8.71 17.22 17.72
C VAL A 353 -7.82 18.38 18.17
N THR A 354 -6.64 18.07 18.78
CA THR A 354 -5.71 19.08 19.30
C THR A 354 -4.59 19.48 18.33
N ARG A 355 -4.66 19.07 17.07
CA ARG A 355 -3.62 19.36 16.06
C ARG A 355 -3.60 20.84 15.69
N GLY A 356 -2.59 21.56 16.19
CA GLY A 356 -2.17 22.87 15.65
C GLY A 356 -2.66 24.11 16.41
N GLY A 357 -3.09 23.96 17.66
CA GLY A 357 -3.41 25.09 18.54
C GLY A 357 -2.24 25.53 19.43
N LEU A 358 -2.39 26.69 20.07
CA LEU A 358 -1.61 27.08 21.25
C LEU A 358 -1.97 26.14 22.41
N GLU A 359 -1.04 25.82 23.31
CA GLU A 359 -1.25 24.88 24.44
C GLU A 359 -2.55 25.10 25.23
N GLU A 360 -2.95 26.36 25.43
CA GLU A 360 -4.22 26.70 26.09
C GLU A 360 -5.46 26.30 25.27
N ALA A 361 -5.43 26.47 23.94
CA ALA A 361 -6.53 26.09 23.05
C ALA A 361 -6.65 24.55 22.95
N ASP A 362 -5.55 23.85 22.96
CA ASP A 362 -5.50 22.38 22.93
C ASP A 362 -6.06 21.78 24.22
N SER A 363 -5.80 22.37 25.39
CA SER A 363 -6.39 21.98 26.68
C SER A 363 -7.90 22.14 26.73
N VAL A 364 -8.45 23.23 26.16
CA VAL A 364 -9.90 23.45 26.06
C VAL A 364 -10.54 22.44 25.12
N LEU A 365 -9.91 22.12 23.98
CA LEU A 365 -10.42 21.14 23.03
C LEU A 365 -10.40 19.71 23.59
N ASP A 366 -9.33 19.34 24.31
CA ASP A 366 -9.27 18.05 25.01
C ASP A 366 -10.40 17.91 26.07
N SER A 367 -10.61 18.95 26.87
CA SER A 367 -11.70 18.98 27.87
C SER A 367 -13.08 18.83 27.22
N LYS A 368 -13.33 19.51 26.08
CA LYS A 368 -14.59 19.38 25.33
C LYS A 368 -14.74 17.98 24.73
N LEU A 369 -13.68 17.41 24.18
CA LEU A 369 -13.68 16.05 23.65
C LEU A 369 -14.06 15.06 24.74
N ARG A 370 -13.43 15.13 25.92
CA ARG A 370 -13.76 14.27 27.09
C ARG A 370 -15.22 14.38 27.47
N THR A 371 -15.76 15.59 27.48
CA THR A 371 -17.17 15.82 27.81
C THR A 371 -18.09 15.14 26.79
N ILE A 372 -17.87 15.37 25.49
CA ILE A 372 -18.65 14.76 24.42
C ILE A 372 -18.58 13.21 24.47
N LEU A 373 -17.39 12.66 24.65
CA LEU A 373 -17.24 11.20 24.73
C LEU A 373 -17.98 10.61 25.94
N ARG A 374 -17.92 11.28 27.10
CA ARG A 374 -18.64 10.85 28.31
C ARG A 374 -20.15 10.91 28.12
N GLU A 375 -20.67 12.04 27.57
CA GLU A 375 -22.11 12.20 27.30
C GLU A 375 -22.61 11.18 26.28
N THR A 376 -21.85 10.95 25.21
CA THR A 376 -22.18 9.95 24.19
C THR A 376 -22.18 8.53 24.76
N ARG A 377 -21.18 8.18 25.59
CA ARG A 377 -21.15 6.88 26.30
C ARG A 377 -22.37 6.69 27.22
N THR A 378 -22.75 7.74 27.92
CA THR A 378 -23.95 7.72 28.78
C THR A 378 -25.20 7.48 27.95
N ALA A 379 -25.32 8.14 26.81
CA ALA A 379 -26.46 7.96 25.90
C ALA A 379 -26.50 6.54 25.31
N VAL A 380 -25.37 5.98 24.88
CA VAL A 380 -25.29 4.61 24.35
C VAL A 380 -25.62 3.55 25.38
N ARG A 381 -25.33 3.81 26.67
CA ARG A 381 -25.64 2.89 27.77
C ARG A 381 -27.05 3.06 28.36
N ALA A 382 -27.78 4.07 27.88
CA ALA A 382 -29.16 4.28 28.35
C ALA A 382 -30.08 3.18 27.81
N SER A 383 -31.07 2.78 28.61
CA SER A 383 -32.01 1.67 28.30
C SER A 383 -32.85 1.87 27.03
N GLY A 384 -32.86 3.07 26.46
CA GLY A 384 -33.56 3.39 25.21
C GLY A 384 -32.68 3.40 23.95
N PHE A 385 -31.36 3.12 24.06
CA PHE A 385 -30.47 3.08 22.92
C PHE A 385 -30.40 1.67 22.33
N ASP A 386 -30.78 1.53 21.06
CA ASP A 386 -30.65 0.27 20.36
C ASP A 386 -29.26 0.16 19.73
N MET A 387 -28.38 -0.62 20.36
CA MET A 387 -27.02 -0.85 19.88
C MET A 387 -26.95 -1.66 18.59
N SER A 388 -27.99 -2.43 18.25
CA SER A 388 -28.06 -3.25 17.04
C SER A 388 -28.57 -2.49 15.83
N ASP A 389 -29.22 -1.33 16.04
CA ASP A 389 -29.74 -0.51 14.94
C ASP A 389 -28.80 0.64 14.60
N TYR A 390 -28.31 0.67 13.35
CA TYR A 390 -27.51 1.75 12.82
C TYR A 390 -28.19 3.13 12.92
N ALA A 391 -29.52 3.19 12.89
CA ALA A 391 -30.25 4.46 13.02
C ALA A 391 -29.96 5.17 14.35
N SER A 392 -29.70 4.42 15.43
CA SER A 392 -29.30 4.94 16.73
C SER A 392 -27.87 5.54 16.71
N TRP A 393 -26.94 4.92 15.99
CA TRP A 393 -25.53 5.35 15.89
C TRP A 393 -25.32 6.55 14.98
N LYS A 394 -26.08 6.63 13.90
CA LYS A 394 -25.90 7.67 12.86
C LYS A 394 -25.89 9.11 13.43
N PRO A 395 -26.84 9.54 14.28
CA PRO A 395 -26.82 10.88 14.85
C PRO A 395 -25.57 11.17 15.68
N LEU A 396 -25.05 10.18 16.40
CA LEU A 396 -23.86 10.32 17.25
C LEU A 396 -22.61 10.58 16.41
N VAL A 397 -22.42 9.82 15.33
CA VAL A 397 -21.30 10.01 14.38
C VAL A 397 -21.35 11.43 13.78
N TYR A 398 -22.51 11.85 13.27
CA TYR A 398 -22.62 13.18 12.66
C TYR A 398 -22.50 14.32 13.68
N SER A 399 -22.90 14.12 14.93
CA SER A 399 -22.67 15.08 16.01
C SER A 399 -21.19 15.23 16.33
N PHE A 400 -20.47 14.11 16.41
CA PHE A 400 -19.02 14.11 16.59
C PHE A 400 -18.28 14.78 15.43
N LEU A 401 -18.63 14.48 14.17
CA LEU A 401 -18.02 15.13 13.01
C LEU A 401 -18.28 16.64 12.97
N ARG A 402 -19.45 17.11 13.43
CA ARG A 402 -19.74 18.54 13.60
C ARG A 402 -18.88 19.19 14.68
N PHE A 403 -18.62 18.49 15.77
CA PHE A 403 -17.71 18.95 16.82
C PHE A 403 -16.27 19.12 16.29
N VAL A 404 -15.75 18.13 15.55
CA VAL A 404 -14.42 18.22 14.94
C VAL A 404 -14.31 19.34 13.92
N THR A 405 -15.42 19.76 13.36
CA THR A 405 -15.59 20.80 12.32
C THR A 405 -15.10 20.41 10.93
N ARG A 406 -15.77 20.92 9.89
CA ARG A 406 -15.38 20.62 8.50
C ARG A 406 -13.96 21.08 8.15
N PRO A 407 -13.50 22.29 8.55
CA PRO A 407 -12.11 22.69 8.30
C PRO A 407 -11.07 21.75 8.90
N ALA A 408 -11.29 21.27 10.14
CA ALA A 408 -10.38 20.33 10.78
C ALA A 408 -10.38 18.96 10.08
N LEU A 409 -11.55 18.44 9.68
CA LEU A 409 -11.65 17.20 8.89
C LEU A 409 -10.94 17.33 7.54
N THR A 410 -11.11 18.47 6.86
CA THR A 410 -10.45 18.74 5.59
C THR A 410 -8.92 18.80 5.73
N ALA A 411 -8.41 19.33 6.84
CA ALA A 411 -6.99 19.41 7.12
C ALA A 411 -6.31 18.04 7.36
N LEU A 412 -7.09 16.98 7.58
CA LEU A 412 -6.55 15.63 7.82
C LEU A 412 -5.91 15.01 6.57
N SER A 413 -6.37 15.39 5.39
CA SER A 413 -5.79 14.91 4.13
C SER A 413 -5.89 15.97 3.03
N PRO A 414 -4.83 16.13 2.22
CA PRO A 414 -4.90 16.99 1.04
C PRO A 414 -6.03 16.62 0.07
N SER A 415 -6.40 15.34 -0.01
CA SER A 415 -7.50 14.85 -0.85
C SER A 415 -8.89 15.35 -0.42
N TYR A 416 -9.02 15.85 0.81
CA TYR A 416 -10.29 16.35 1.35
C TYR A 416 -10.53 17.83 1.10
N HIS A 417 -9.52 18.58 0.66
CA HIS A 417 -9.64 20.01 0.44
C HIS A 417 -10.59 20.35 -0.70
N HIS A 418 -10.75 19.42 -1.64
CA HIS A 418 -11.52 19.67 -2.86
C HIS A 418 -12.39 18.45 -3.24
N GLY A 419 -13.51 18.70 -3.94
CA GLY A 419 -14.40 17.64 -4.42
C GLY A 419 -15.29 17.01 -3.35
N SER A 420 -15.81 15.82 -3.66
CA SER A 420 -16.72 15.05 -2.80
C SER A 420 -16.00 14.10 -1.85
N ARG A 421 -14.68 13.90 -1.98
CA ARG A 421 -13.93 12.81 -1.31
C ARG A 421 -14.16 12.73 0.20
N LEU A 422 -14.18 13.88 0.91
CA LEU A 422 -14.50 13.90 2.35
C LEU A 422 -15.89 13.30 2.63
N ASN A 423 -16.90 13.72 1.85
CA ASN A 423 -18.25 13.23 2.02
C ASN A 423 -18.39 11.76 1.61
N ASP A 424 -17.66 11.34 0.57
CA ASP A 424 -17.66 9.96 0.09
C ASP A 424 -17.04 9.04 1.15
N VAL A 425 -15.89 9.40 1.73
CA VAL A 425 -15.28 8.64 2.84
C VAL A 425 -16.20 8.55 4.05
N ILE A 426 -16.87 9.64 4.43
CA ILE A 426 -17.85 9.61 5.52
C ILE A 426 -18.99 8.64 5.19
N LYS A 427 -19.54 8.69 3.96
CA LYS A 427 -20.61 7.81 3.50
C LYS A 427 -20.15 6.35 3.43
N GLU A 428 -18.95 6.11 2.92
CA GLU A 428 -18.35 4.79 2.81
C GLU A 428 -18.09 4.18 4.21
N ALA A 429 -17.49 4.94 5.14
CA ALA A 429 -17.20 4.48 6.50
C ALA A 429 -18.48 4.19 7.31
N THR A 430 -19.46 5.09 7.25
CA THR A 430 -20.74 4.88 7.93
C THR A 430 -21.55 3.76 7.29
N GLY A 431 -21.48 3.59 5.97
CA GLY A 431 -22.10 2.49 5.23
C GLY A 431 -21.43 1.14 5.54
N ALA A 432 -20.11 1.10 5.70
CA ALA A 432 -19.38 -0.08 6.11
C ALA A 432 -19.79 -0.50 7.54
N PHE A 433 -19.81 0.43 8.48
CA PHE A 433 -20.28 0.13 9.84
C PHE A 433 -21.72 -0.39 9.87
N LYS A 434 -22.62 0.21 9.05
CA LYS A 434 -24.00 -0.29 8.92
C LYS A 434 -24.07 -1.74 8.44
N ARG A 435 -23.27 -2.11 7.44
CA ARG A 435 -23.26 -3.49 6.89
C ARG A 435 -22.76 -4.49 7.93
N GLU A 436 -21.65 -4.17 8.60
CA GLU A 436 -21.08 -5.04 9.62
C GLU A 436 -21.98 -5.19 10.84
N LEU A 437 -22.61 -4.11 11.27
CA LEU A 437 -23.58 -4.14 12.38
C LEU A 437 -24.79 -5.03 12.08
N ALA A 438 -25.21 -5.09 10.82
CA ALA A 438 -26.35 -5.92 10.40
C ALA A 438 -26.08 -7.43 10.47
N ILE A 439 -24.82 -7.87 10.61
CA ILE A 439 -24.45 -9.29 10.67
C ILE A 439 -24.93 -9.93 11.99
N ASP A 440 -24.62 -9.29 13.11
CA ASP A 440 -24.89 -9.85 14.46
C ASP A 440 -25.48 -8.84 15.45
N GLY A 441 -25.68 -7.60 15.06
CA GLY A 441 -26.17 -6.52 15.92
C GLY A 441 -25.16 -6.05 16.98
N SER A 442 -23.93 -6.55 16.98
CA SER A 442 -22.89 -6.15 17.93
C SER A 442 -22.02 -5.03 17.35
N ALA A 443 -22.13 -3.83 17.93
CA ALA A 443 -21.30 -2.70 17.51
C ALA A 443 -19.80 -2.95 17.73
N VAL A 444 -19.42 -3.64 18.80
CA VAL A 444 -18.03 -3.99 19.11
C VAL A 444 -17.51 -4.97 18.05
N ALA A 445 -18.22 -6.07 17.81
CA ALA A 445 -17.84 -7.05 16.80
C ALA A 445 -17.80 -6.44 15.38
N ALA A 446 -18.75 -5.60 15.03
CA ALA A 446 -18.75 -4.86 13.76
C ALA A 446 -17.51 -3.96 13.60
N LEU A 447 -17.13 -3.25 14.66
CA LEU A 447 -15.95 -2.39 14.65
C LEU A 447 -14.65 -3.20 14.65
N ASP A 448 -14.61 -4.33 15.33
CA ASP A 448 -13.48 -5.24 15.29
C ASP A 448 -13.31 -5.79 13.86
N ARG A 449 -14.33 -6.27 13.21
CA ARG A 449 -14.28 -6.68 11.77
C ARG A 449 -13.84 -5.55 10.83
N LEU A 450 -14.30 -4.33 11.04
CA LEU A 450 -13.91 -3.18 10.21
C LEU A 450 -12.46 -2.74 10.40
N SER A 451 -11.97 -2.92 11.60
CA SER A 451 -10.60 -2.49 11.94
C SER A 451 -9.64 -3.65 11.99
N GLU A 452 -10.13 -4.83 11.70
CA GLU A 452 -9.39 -6.08 11.84
C GLU A 452 -7.97 -5.94 11.31
N MET A 453 -7.12 -5.43 12.20
CA MET A 453 -5.69 -5.64 12.10
C MET A 453 -5.36 -7.13 12.32
N ASP A 454 -6.35 -7.94 12.69
CA ASP A 454 -6.20 -9.34 13.03
C ASP A 454 -7.22 -10.25 12.32
N ALA A 455 -7.29 -10.12 11.00
CA ALA A 455 -8.11 -10.96 10.11
C ALA A 455 -7.28 -11.52 8.96
N VAL A 456 -7.69 -12.69 8.45
CA VAL A 456 -7.17 -13.24 7.20
C VAL A 456 -7.50 -12.30 6.05
N ARG A 457 -6.49 -11.90 5.28
CA ARG A 457 -6.66 -10.90 4.21
C ARG A 457 -6.87 -11.57 2.86
N ILE A 458 -7.96 -11.26 2.20
CA ILE A 458 -8.22 -11.67 0.82
C ILE A 458 -7.94 -10.46 -0.09
N LEU A 459 -6.91 -10.56 -0.93
CA LEU A 459 -6.37 -9.46 -1.71
C LEU A 459 -6.26 -9.79 -3.19
N THR A 460 -6.25 -8.75 -4.04
CA THR A 460 -5.71 -8.93 -5.39
C THR A 460 -4.18 -8.91 -5.36
N VAL A 461 -3.56 -9.57 -6.35
CA VAL A 461 -2.10 -9.51 -6.57
C VAL A 461 -1.61 -8.06 -6.66
N HIS A 462 -2.36 -7.17 -7.29
CA HIS A 462 -2.02 -5.75 -7.38
C HIS A 462 -2.03 -5.04 -6.02
N LYS A 463 -3.00 -5.38 -5.16
CA LYS A 463 -3.09 -4.78 -3.81
C LYS A 463 -2.04 -5.30 -2.86
N CYS A 464 -1.61 -6.57 -3.00
CA CYS A 464 -0.60 -7.15 -2.12
C CYS A 464 0.83 -6.64 -2.37
N LYS A 465 1.06 -5.89 -3.47
CA LYS A 465 2.39 -5.33 -3.77
C LYS A 465 2.88 -4.41 -2.64
N GLY A 466 4.08 -4.68 -2.13
CA GLY A 466 4.67 -3.98 -0.98
C GLY A 466 4.33 -4.59 0.39
N LEU A 467 3.37 -5.52 0.45
CA LEU A 467 3.03 -6.26 1.66
C LEU A 467 3.83 -7.58 1.73
N GLU A 468 3.80 -8.21 2.90
CA GLU A 468 4.43 -9.51 3.15
C GLU A 468 3.72 -10.22 4.29
N PHE A 469 3.62 -11.55 4.21
CA PHE A 469 2.87 -12.38 5.14
C PHE A 469 3.64 -13.66 5.50
N GLU A 470 3.41 -14.22 6.66
CA GLU A 470 4.00 -15.50 7.03
C GLU A 470 3.46 -16.63 6.14
N LYS A 471 2.15 -16.63 5.92
CA LYS A 471 1.43 -17.66 5.17
C LYS A 471 0.68 -17.02 3.99
N VAL A 472 0.90 -17.55 2.80
CA VAL A 472 0.27 -17.06 1.58
C VAL A 472 -0.38 -18.20 0.83
N ILE A 473 -1.63 -18.01 0.43
CA ILE A 473 -2.36 -18.88 -0.49
C ILE A 473 -2.55 -18.11 -1.79
N VAL A 474 -2.06 -18.63 -2.91
CA VAL A 474 -2.41 -18.14 -4.24
C VAL A 474 -3.56 -18.98 -4.75
N PHE A 475 -4.74 -18.40 -4.75
CA PHE A 475 -6.01 -19.08 -4.99
C PHE A 475 -6.38 -19.05 -6.47
N GLY A 476 -6.73 -20.21 -7.02
CA GLY A 476 -7.20 -20.33 -8.40
C GLY A 476 -6.09 -20.11 -9.44
N VAL A 477 -4.98 -20.88 -9.37
CA VAL A 477 -3.89 -20.80 -10.36
C VAL A 477 -4.34 -21.49 -11.66
N GLU A 478 -5.19 -20.81 -12.42
CA GLU A 478 -5.86 -21.30 -13.62
C GLU A 478 -5.74 -20.30 -14.77
N PRO A 479 -5.66 -20.74 -16.04
CA PRO A 479 -5.57 -19.85 -17.20
C PRO A 479 -6.72 -18.86 -17.35
N GLN A 480 -7.90 -19.15 -16.82
CA GLN A 480 -9.01 -18.19 -16.85
C GLN A 480 -8.80 -16.98 -15.92
N PHE A 481 -7.96 -17.13 -14.89
CA PHE A 481 -7.65 -16.05 -13.97
C PHE A 481 -6.27 -15.46 -14.24
N PHE A 482 -5.26 -16.29 -14.50
CA PHE A 482 -3.89 -15.87 -14.83
C PHE A 482 -3.73 -15.76 -16.36
N TRP A 483 -4.12 -14.62 -16.91
CA TRP A 483 -3.99 -14.30 -18.33
C TRP A 483 -3.49 -12.86 -18.51
N GLY A 484 -2.86 -12.53 -19.62
CA GLY A 484 -2.32 -11.20 -19.90
C GLY A 484 -2.18 -10.93 -21.41
N LYS A 485 -1.68 -9.75 -21.73
CA LYS A 485 -1.36 -9.39 -23.12
C LYS A 485 -0.20 -10.22 -23.67
N ASN A 486 0.70 -10.64 -22.80
CA ASN A 486 1.84 -11.49 -23.08
C ASN A 486 2.19 -12.32 -21.84
N ASP A 487 3.01 -13.34 -22.00
CA ASP A 487 3.44 -14.24 -20.93
C ASP A 487 4.28 -13.54 -19.85
N ALA A 488 5.04 -12.51 -20.23
CA ALA A 488 5.85 -11.74 -19.29
C ALA A 488 5.00 -11.02 -18.24
N ASP A 489 3.86 -10.44 -18.62
CA ASP A 489 2.94 -9.79 -17.69
C ASP A 489 2.34 -10.81 -16.70
N VAL A 490 1.95 -11.99 -17.21
CA VAL A 490 1.39 -13.07 -16.38
C VAL A 490 2.44 -13.56 -15.37
N LYS A 491 3.68 -13.80 -15.82
CA LYS A 491 4.79 -14.21 -14.97
C LYS A 491 5.13 -13.15 -13.92
N ALA A 492 5.14 -11.87 -14.30
CA ALA A 492 5.40 -10.78 -13.36
C ALA A 492 4.33 -10.69 -12.24
N GLU A 493 3.05 -10.81 -12.59
CA GLU A 493 1.97 -10.83 -11.61
C GLU A 493 2.05 -12.05 -10.68
N TYR A 494 2.29 -13.22 -11.23
CA TYR A 494 2.46 -14.45 -10.44
C TYR A 494 3.70 -14.36 -9.53
N PHE A 495 4.81 -13.83 -10.05
CA PHE A 495 6.01 -13.59 -9.26
C PHE A 495 5.76 -12.64 -8.08
N VAL A 496 4.97 -11.58 -8.29
CA VAL A 496 4.54 -10.71 -7.19
C VAL A 496 3.79 -11.51 -6.14
N ALA A 497 2.83 -12.35 -6.52
CA ALA A 497 2.03 -13.14 -5.58
C ALA A 497 2.91 -14.09 -4.72
N ILE A 498 3.73 -14.92 -5.36
CA ILE A 498 4.57 -15.91 -4.64
C ILE A 498 5.66 -15.27 -3.78
N SER A 499 6.10 -14.06 -4.15
CA SER A 499 7.12 -13.32 -3.40
C SER A 499 6.60 -12.62 -2.14
N ARG A 500 5.32 -12.78 -1.81
CA ARG A 500 4.74 -12.23 -0.56
C ARG A 500 4.95 -13.15 0.62
N ALA A 501 5.19 -14.43 0.40
CA ALA A 501 5.34 -15.42 1.45
C ALA A 501 6.70 -15.34 2.15
N LYS A 502 6.68 -15.38 3.49
CA LYS A 502 7.88 -15.49 4.33
C LYS A 502 8.22 -16.96 4.60
N GLU A 503 7.22 -17.76 5.02
CA GLU A 503 7.45 -19.11 5.54
C GLU A 503 6.75 -20.20 4.74
N GLU A 504 5.51 -19.96 4.32
CA GLU A 504 4.72 -20.98 3.65
C GLU A 504 3.90 -20.40 2.49
N LEU A 505 3.92 -21.10 1.38
CA LEU A 505 3.21 -20.79 0.15
C LEU A 505 2.36 -21.98 -0.26
N VAL A 506 1.07 -21.77 -0.39
CA VAL A 506 0.11 -22.75 -0.91
C VAL A 506 -0.43 -22.23 -2.24
N LEU A 507 -0.41 -23.07 -3.26
CA LEU A 507 -0.96 -22.82 -4.59
C LEU A 507 -2.17 -23.73 -4.78
N THR A 508 -3.31 -23.16 -5.15
CA THR A 508 -4.52 -23.97 -5.34
C THR A 508 -5.10 -23.84 -6.74
N THR A 509 -5.80 -24.86 -7.18
CA THR A 509 -6.55 -24.88 -8.44
C THR A 509 -7.73 -25.85 -8.34
N ALA A 510 -8.85 -25.51 -8.95
CA ALA A 510 -10.04 -26.37 -9.06
C ALA A 510 -10.43 -26.59 -10.52
N ARG A 511 -10.89 -27.81 -10.83
CA ARG A 511 -11.34 -28.17 -12.19
C ARG A 511 -12.70 -27.59 -12.52
N HIS A 512 -13.58 -27.54 -11.53
CA HIS A 512 -14.92 -26.98 -11.64
C HIS A 512 -15.10 -25.82 -10.64
N ARG A 513 -15.68 -24.70 -11.13
CA ARG A 513 -16.07 -23.55 -10.31
C ARG A 513 -17.43 -23.07 -10.74
N ALA A 514 -18.40 -23.15 -9.86
CA ALA A 514 -19.72 -22.61 -10.11
C ALA A 514 -19.64 -21.12 -10.49
N LYS A 515 -20.47 -20.69 -11.45
CA LYS A 515 -20.50 -19.30 -11.85
C LYS A 515 -21.18 -18.45 -10.77
N PRO A 516 -20.45 -17.56 -10.07
CA PRO A 516 -21.06 -16.72 -9.05
C PRO A 516 -21.92 -15.60 -9.65
N ASP A 517 -22.89 -15.12 -8.89
CA ASP A 517 -23.69 -13.96 -9.27
C ASP A 517 -22.80 -12.74 -9.53
N GLY A 518 -23.04 -12.06 -10.66
CA GLY A 518 -22.23 -10.90 -11.07
C GLY A 518 -20.97 -11.24 -11.84
N ALA A 519 -20.65 -12.52 -12.05
CA ALA A 519 -19.55 -12.92 -12.92
C ALA A 519 -19.83 -12.58 -14.39
N ASN A 520 -18.78 -12.20 -15.12
CA ASN A 520 -18.87 -11.81 -16.51
C ASN A 520 -19.24 -13.00 -17.44
N ALA A 521 -19.54 -12.69 -18.72
CA ALA A 521 -19.92 -13.70 -19.71
C ALA A 521 -18.78 -14.68 -20.08
N TYR A 522 -17.53 -14.33 -19.75
CA TYR A 522 -16.35 -15.15 -20.07
C TYR A 522 -15.99 -16.14 -18.97
N TRP A 523 -16.74 -16.18 -17.85
CA TRP A 523 -16.54 -17.17 -16.79
C TRP A 523 -16.71 -18.57 -17.33
N ARG A 524 -15.72 -19.42 -17.07
CA ARG A 524 -15.72 -20.84 -17.45
C ARG A 524 -15.86 -21.67 -16.19
N GLU A 525 -16.94 -22.46 -16.12
CA GLU A 525 -17.15 -23.34 -14.97
C GLU A 525 -16.13 -24.48 -14.90
N ASN A 526 -15.67 -24.95 -16.08
CA ASN A 526 -14.64 -25.97 -16.15
C ASN A 526 -13.31 -25.34 -16.61
N SER A 527 -12.28 -25.51 -15.80
CA SER A 527 -10.95 -25.01 -16.04
C SER A 527 -9.91 -26.12 -15.88
N ARG A 528 -8.69 -25.82 -16.27
CA ARG A 528 -7.53 -26.69 -16.06
C ARG A 528 -6.50 -25.93 -15.23
N PRO A 529 -5.59 -26.64 -14.51
CA PRO A 529 -4.45 -26.01 -13.85
C PRO A 529 -3.58 -25.23 -14.84
N HIS A 530 -3.01 -24.13 -14.41
CA HIS A 530 -1.97 -23.42 -15.15
C HIS A 530 -0.62 -24.08 -14.89
N GLU A 531 -0.36 -25.21 -15.56
CA GLU A 531 0.79 -26.08 -15.27
C GLU A 531 2.12 -25.34 -15.39
N GLU A 532 2.27 -24.43 -16.37
CA GLU A 532 3.49 -23.63 -16.52
C GLU A 532 3.84 -22.86 -15.24
N LEU A 533 2.85 -22.21 -14.61
CA LEU A 533 3.05 -21.47 -13.36
C LEU A 533 3.25 -22.40 -12.16
N LEU A 534 2.52 -23.51 -12.11
CA LEU A 534 2.63 -24.46 -11.01
C LEU A 534 3.95 -25.22 -11.01
N ASN A 535 4.55 -25.49 -12.18
CA ASN A 535 5.82 -26.20 -12.31
C ASN A 535 6.99 -25.46 -11.64
N TYR A 536 6.90 -24.15 -11.41
CA TYR A 536 7.90 -23.43 -10.60
C TYR A 536 7.96 -23.91 -9.14
N ALA A 537 6.90 -24.53 -8.63
CA ALA A 537 6.87 -25.09 -7.29
C ALA A 537 7.63 -26.42 -7.17
N ASP A 538 7.80 -27.16 -8.29
CA ASP A 538 8.45 -28.45 -8.29
C ASP A 538 9.96 -28.30 -8.03
N GLU A 539 10.44 -28.84 -6.92
CA GLU A 539 11.89 -28.96 -6.71
C GLU A 539 12.41 -30.08 -7.60
N PRO A 540 13.49 -29.86 -8.37
CA PRO A 540 14.15 -30.97 -9.06
C PRO A 540 14.49 -32.01 -8.02
N ARG A 541 13.98 -33.24 -8.20
CA ARG A 541 14.39 -34.39 -7.37
C ARG A 541 15.90 -34.48 -7.48
N GLY A 542 16.59 -34.23 -6.37
CA GLY A 542 18.04 -34.29 -6.34
C GLY A 542 18.52 -35.59 -7.03
N ILE A 543 19.37 -35.42 -8.01
CA ILE A 543 20.12 -36.56 -8.58
C ILE A 543 20.94 -37.08 -7.43
N GLY A 544 20.46 -38.15 -6.82
CA GLY A 544 21.10 -39.11 -5.92
C GLY A 544 22.10 -38.56 -4.90
N ALA A 545 21.75 -38.79 -3.63
CA ALA A 545 22.77 -39.04 -2.61
C ALA A 545 23.36 -40.44 -2.82
#